data_3dee2b5341933ed74070b03f256dfb4a
#
_entry.id   3dee2b5341933ed74070b03f256dfb4a
#
_cell.length_a   1.000
_cell.length_b   1.000
_cell.length_c   1.000
_cell.angle_alpha   90.00
_cell.angle_beta   90.00
_cell.angle_gamma   90.00
#
_symmetry.space_group_name_H-M   'P 1'
#
loop_
_entity.id
_entity.type
_entity.pdbx_description
1 polymer ?
#
loop_
_entity_poly.entity_id
_entity_poly.type
_entity_poly.pdbx_seq_one_letter_code
_entity_poly.pdbx_strand_id
1 'polypeptide(L)'
;MTSPNRFDHVSVEKIANVYYEGRTFSRTVWFEDGRKKMLGIVLPCDADVPAYEFKTDSSERIEILAGECEVKLAGEEEFTYYRAGQAFLVEGHSSYELRNEAIVQYICHLEG
;
A
#
# COMPACT_ATOMS: atom_id res chain seq x y z
N MET A 1 -12.22 19.46 -9.49
CA MET A 1 -12.57 18.66 -8.31
C MET A 1 -12.40 17.18 -8.63
N THR A 2 -11.68 16.46 -7.80
CA THR A 2 -11.49 15.03 -8.01
C THR A 2 -12.72 14.24 -7.54
N SER A 3 -13.08 13.20 -8.30
CA SER A 3 -14.12 12.27 -7.92
C SER A 3 -13.63 11.44 -6.71
N PRO A 4 -14.52 11.02 -5.80
CA PRO A 4 -14.11 10.10 -4.72
C PRO A 4 -13.62 8.73 -5.24
N ASN A 5 -13.94 8.41 -6.50
CA ASN A 5 -13.61 7.12 -7.09
C ASN A 5 -12.42 7.14 -8.04
N ARG A 6 -11.83 8.31 -8.28
CA ARG A 6 -10.73 8.40 -9.24
C ARG A 6 -9.90 9.65 -9.01
N PHE A 7 -8.68 9.61 -9.54
CA PHE A 7 -7.85 10.80 -9.69
C PHE A 7 -8.01 11.33 -11.10
N ASP A 8 -8.21 12.63 -11.24
CA ASP A 8 -8.28 13.30 -12.54
C ASP A 8 -6.97 14.06 -12.79
N HIS A 9 -6.63 14.29 -14.06
CA HIS A 9 -5.47 15.08 -14.48
C HIS A 9 -4.15 14.57 -13.90
N VAL A 10 -3.98 13.26 -13.98
CA VAL A 10 -2.78 12.59 -13.49
C VAL A 10 -2.08 11.85 -14.62
N SER A 11 -0.79 11.58 -14.41
CA SER A 11 -0.01 10.74 -15.30
C SER A 11 0.28 9.43 -14.60
N VAL A 12 0.24 8.33 -15.34
CA VAL A 12 0.47 6.98 -14.78
C VAL A 12 1.68 6.36 -15.48
N GLU A 13 2.60 5.83 -14.71
CA GLU A 13 3.74 5.10 -15.28
C GLU A 13 3.24 3.79 -15.87
N LYS A 14 3.75 3.46 -17.05
CA LYS A 14 3.27 2.29 -17.80
C LYS A 14 3.64 0.97 -17.17
N ILE A 15 4.79 0.91 -16.49
CA ILE A 15 5.30 -0.33 -15.91
C ILE A 15 4.98 -0.34 -14.42
N ALA A 16 4.35 -1.41 -13.96
CA ALA A 16 4.01 -1.54 -12.56
C ALA A 16 5.23 -1.87 -11.70
N ASN A 17 5.17 -1.51 -10.44
CA ASN A 17 6.12 -1.96 -9.42
C ASN A 17 5.63 -3.32 -8.94
N VAL A 18 6.43 -4.36 -9.11
CA VAL A 18 6.01 -5.75 -8.85
C VAL A 18 6.87 -6.36 -7.76
N TYR A 19 6.22 -6.95 -6.76
CA TYR A 19 6.89 -7.60 -5.64
C TYR A 19 6.31 -9.00 -5.46
N TYR A 20 7.08 -9.88 -4.83
CA TYR A 20 6.64 -11.25 -4.51
C TYR A 20 6.10 -11.97 -5.75
N GLU A 21 6.83 -11.84 -6.87
CA GLU A 21 6.52 -12.51 -8.14
C GLU A 21 5.10 -12.22 -8.65
N GLY A 22 4.60 -11.01 -8.40
CA GLY A 22 3.28 -10.59 -8.86
C GLY A 22 2.17 -10.71 -7.83
N ARG A 23 2.46 -11.18 -6.62
CA ARG A 23 1.47 -11.25 -5.55
C ARG A 23 1.08 -9.88 -5.04
N THR A 24 2.01 -8.92 -5.16
CA THR A 24 1.73 -7.52 -4.83
C THR A 24 2.27 -6.66 -5.95
N PHE A 25 1.51 -5.62 -6.31
CA PHE A 25 1.97 -4.69 -7.34
C PHE A 25 1.27 -3.36 -7.18
N SER A 26 1.91 -2.32 -7.71
CA SER A 26 1.33 -0.98 -7.69
C SER A 26 1.70 -0.23 -8.95
N ARG A 27 0.91 0.78 -9.27
CA ARG A 27 1.24 1.73 -10.34
C ARG A 27 1.49 3.10 -9.73
N THR A 28 2.54 3.74 -10.22
CA THR A 28 2.91 5.08 -9.78
C THR A 28 2.07 6.09 -10.54
N VAL A 29 1.42 6.99 -9.81
CA VAL A 29 0.56 8.04 -10.32
C VAL A 29 1.19 9.37 -9.97
N TRP A 30 1.39 10.23 -10.97
CA TRP A 30 1.97 11.55 -10.80
C TRP A 30 0.91 12.62 -10.89
N PHE A 31 0.95 13.55 -9.94
CA PHE A 31 0.05 14.70 -9.90
C PHE A 31 0.72 15.91 -10.53
N GLU A 32 -0.11 16.91 -10.92
CA GLU A 32 0.41 18.11 -11.61
C GLU A 32 1.41 18.90 -10.77
N ASP A 33 1.32 18.81 -9.44
CA ASP A 33 2.23 19.50 -8.53
C ASP A 33 3.58 18.78 -8.35
N GLY A 34 3.80 17.69 -9.07
CA GLY A 34 5.05 16.93 -9.01
C GLY A 34 5.08 15.86 -7.93
N ARG A 35 4.05 15.76 -7.11
CA ARG A 35 3.97 14.68 -6.11
C ARG A 35 3.50 13.40 -6.75
N LYS A 36 3.80 12.28 -6.11
CA LYS A 36 3.37 10.98 -6.60
C LYS A 36 2.72 10.17 -5.49
N LYS A 37 1.86 9.26 -5.91
CA LYS A 37 1.26 8.25 -5.04
C LYS A 37 1.31 6.93 -5.77
N MET A 38 1.10 5.84 -5.04
CA MET A 38 1.04 4.52 -5.65
C MET A 38 -0.30 3.88 -5.34
N LEU A 39 -0.93 3.34 -6.38
CA LEU A 39 -2.17 2.58 -6.27
C LEU A 39 -1.82 1.11 -6.38
N GLY A 40 -2.11 0.33 -5.38
CA GLY A 40 -1.65 -1.04 -5.32
C GLY A 40 -2.71 -2.06 -5.01
N ILE A 41 -2.34 -3.29 -5.32
CA ILE A 41 -3.14 -4.49 -5.06
C ILE A 41 -2.27 -5.50 -4.34
N VAL A 42 -2.82 -6.13 -3.31
CA VAL A 42 -2.18 -7.19 -2.56
C VAL A 42 -3.06 -8.42 -2.66
N LEU A 43 -2.53 -9.48 -3.28
CA LEU A 43 -3.24 -10.76 -3.38
C LEU A 43 -3.20 -11.49 -2.04
N PRO A 44 -4.12 -12.43 -1.79
CA PRO A 44 -4.16 -13.11 -0.49
C PRO A 44 -2.87 -13.83 -0.14
N CYS A 45 -2.53 -13.80 1.13
CA CYS A 45 -1.45 -14.60 1.68
C CYS A 45 -1.84 -16.07 1.70
N ASP A 46 -0.83 -16.93 1.72
CA ASP A 46 -1.04 -18.37 1.81
C ASP A 46 0.08 -19.02 2.63
N ALA A 47 0.17 -20.34 2.61
CA ALA A 47 1.18 -21.06 3.39
C ALA A 47 2.60 -20.77 2.92
N ASP A 48 2.78 -20.46 1.63
CA ASP A 48 4.12 -20.14 1.07
C ASP A 48 4.56 -18.73 1.44
N VAL A 49 3.62 -17.81 1.51
CA VAL A 49 3.87 -16.42 1.92
C VAL A 49 2.84 -16.06 2.98
N PRO A 50 3.11 -16.37 4.25
CA PRO A 50 2.14 -16.13 5.33
C PRO A 50 1.96 -14.66 5.67
N ALA A 51 2.92 -13.81 5.30
CA ALA A 51 2.83 -12.37 5.44
C ALA A 51 3.79 -11.73 4.47
N TYR A 52 3.43 -10.56 3.94
CA TYR A 52 4.31 -9.77 3.09
C TYR A 52 5.09 -8.80 3.97
N GLU A 53 6.37 -8.61 3.67
CA GLU A 53 7.17 -7.57 4.30
C GLU A 53 7.47 -6.49 3.28
N PHE A 54 7.23 -5.24 3.67
CA PHE A 54 7.55 -4.08 2.85
C PHE A 54 8.48 -3.16 3.61
N LYS A 55 9.40 -2.51 2.88
CA LYS A 55 10.37 -1.58 3.45
C LYS A 55 10.12 -0.19 2.92
N THR A 56 10.45 0.81 3.73
CA THR A 56 10.27 2.22 3.38
C THR A 56 11.60 2.94 3.30
N ASP A 57 11.71 3.88 2.36
CA ASP A 57 12.83 4.83 2.32
C ASP A 57 12.42 6.13 3.01
N SER A 58 11.25 6.66 2.69
CA SER A 58 10.66 7.80 3.37
C SER A 58 9.40 7.36 4.07
N SER A 59 8.85 8.20 4.94
CA SER A 59 7.61 7.85 5.62
C SER A 59 6.45 7.78 4.64
N GLU A 60 5.52 6.89 4.93
CA GLU A 60 4.37 6.59 4.07
C GLU A 60 3.11 6.50 4.88
N ARG A 61 2.01 6.96 4.30
CA ARG A 61 0.68 6.70 4.85
C ARG A 61 -0.03 5.77 3.90
N ILE A 62 -0.38 4.60 4.40
CA ILE A 62 -1.05 3.56 3.60
C ILE A 62 -2.53 3.60 3.93
N GLU A 63 -3.33 3.91 2.91
CA GLU A 63 -4.78 3.98 3.05
C GLU A 63 -5.41 2.75 2.39
N ILE A 64 -6.26 2.04 3.12
CA ILE A 64 -6.95 0.87 2.59
C ILE A 64 -8.20 1.34 1.86
N LEU A 65 -8.31 0.99 0.57
CA LEU A 65 -9.43 1.37 -0.28
C LEU A 65 -10.49 0.28 -0.36
N ALA A 66 -10.06 -0.98 -0.33
CA ALA A 66 -10.96 -2.13 -0.46
C ALA A 66 -10.33 -3.32 0.22
N GLY A 67 -11.17 -4.16 0.82
CA GLY A 67 -10.72 -5.34 1.54
C GLY A 67 -10.32 -5.02 2.98
N GLU A 68 -9.65 -5.98 3.60
CA GLU A 68 -9.20 -5.84 4.97
C GLU A 68 -7.90 -6.63 5.16
N CYS A 69 -7.11 -6.23 6.15
CA CYS A 69 -5.82 -6.84 6.41
C CYS A 69 -5.40 -6.64 7.85
N GLU A 70 -4.32 -7.30 8.21
CA GLU A 70 -3.66 -7.07 9.48
C GLU A 70 -2.24 -6.63 9.21
N VAL A 71 -1.76 -5.66 9.99
CA VAL A 71 -0.45 -5.03 9.81
C VAL A 71 0.31 -5.01 11.11
N LYS A 72 1.60 -5.32 11.01
CA LYS A 72 2.51 -5.23 12.14
C LYS A 72 3.68 -4.34 11.74
N LEU A 73 3.80 -3.19 12.40
CA LEU A 73 4.91 -2.26 12.15
C LEU A 73 6.18 -2.78 12.83
N ALA A 74 7.33 -2.31 12.35
CA ALA A 74 8.61 -2.68 12.94
C ALA A 74 8.61 -2.37 14.45
N GLY A 75 9.04 -3.34 15.25
CA GLY A 75 9.06 -3.20 16.70
C GLY A 75 7.76 -3.55 17.40
N GLU A 76 6.67 -3.77 16.67
CA GLU A 76 5.43 -4.22 17.27
C GLU A 76 5.44 -5.74 17.44
N GLU A 77 4.74 -6.23 18.45
CA GLU A 77 4.65 -7.66 18.72
C GLU A 77 3.38 -8.30 18.17
N GLU A 78 2.36 -7.47 17.88
CA GLU A 78 1.06 -7.95 17.44
C GLU A 78 0.60 -7.24 16.18
N PHE A 79 -0.24 -7.92 15.40
CA PHE A 79 -0.87 -7.34 14.23
C PHE A 79 -2.07 -6.50 14.63
N THR A 80 -2.29 -5.39 13.92
CA THR A 80 -3.46 -4.54 14.07
C THR A 80 -4.32 -4.68 12.82
N TYR A 81 -5.63 -4.80 13.00
CA TYR A 81 -6.60 -4.95 11.93
C TYR A 81 -6.93 -3.61 11.29
N TYR A 82 -6.96 -3.58 9.96
CA TYR A 82 -7.38 -2.41 9.16
C TYR A 82 -8.33 -2.85 8.05
N ARG A 83 -9.28 -1.99 7.75
CA ARG A 83 -10.25 -2.21 6.66
C ARG A 83 -10.41 -0.94 5.82
N ALA A 84 -11.17 -1.04 4.74
CA ALA A 84 -11.45 0.09 3.83
C ALA A 84 -11.85 1.35 4.61
N GLY A 85 -11.24 2.47 4.26
CA GLY A 85 -11.45 3.76 4.91
C GLY A 85 -10.48 4.06 6.04
N GLN A 86 -9.65 3.10 6.45
CA GLN A 86 -8.66 3.28 7.49
C GLN A 86 -7.26 3.39 6.89
N ALA A 87 -6.34 3.98 7.64
CA ALA A 87 -4.97 4.16 7.19
C ALA A 87 -4.00 3.96 8.36
N PHE A 88 -2.74 3.66 8.02
CA PHE A 88 -1.68 3.59 9.01
C PHE A 88 -0.45 4.31 8.49
N LEU A 89 0.37 4.81 9.42
CA LEU A 89 1.61 5.52 9.11
C LEU A 89 2.79 4.60 9.33
N VAL A 90 3.74 4.64 8.38
CA VAL A 90 5.00 3.90 8.48
C VAL A 90 6.13 4.92 8.41
N GLU A 91 7.05 4.85 9.36
CA GLU A 91 8.21 5.75 9.38
C GLU A 91 9.14 5.46 8.21
N GLY A 92 9.96 6.45 7.84
CA GLY A 92 11.01 6.25 6.86
C GLY A 92 12.09 5.31 7.39
N HIS A 93 12.79 4.64 6.48
CA HIS A 93 13.84 3.67 6.80
C HIS A 93 13.38 2.61 7.79
N SER A 94 12.16 2.13 7.58
CA SER A 94 11.53 1.15 8.46
C SER A 94 10.91 0.02 7.63
N SER A 95 10.07 -0.79 8.25
CA SER A 95 9.40 -1.88 7.58
C SER A 95 8.07 -2.18 8.25
N TYR A 96 7.24 -2.95 7.56
CA TYR A 96 6.01 -3.48 8.16
C TYR A 96 5.66 -4.79 7.49
N GLU A 97 4.89 -5.60 8.20
CA GLU A 97 4.33 -6.83 7.64
C GLU A 97 2.83 -6.66 7.44
N LEU A 98 2.32 -7.21 6.37
CA LEU A 98 0.90 -7.20 6.05
C LEU A 98 0.45 -8.61 5.69
N ARG A 99 -0.66 -9.04 6.27
CA ARG A 99 -1.26 -10.33 5.90
C ARG A 99 -2.75 -10.14 5.65
N ASN A 100 -3.26 -10.90 4.69
CA ASN A 100 -4.65 -10.77 4.24
C ASN A 100 -5.19 -12.11 3.75
N GLU A 101 -6.49 -12.31 3.92
CA GLU A 101 -7.17 -13.51 3.43
C GLU A 101 -7.89 -13.26 2.10
N ALA A 102 -8.15 -12.00 1.77
CA ALA A 102 -8.78 -11.58 0.53
C ALA A 102 -7.96 -10.47 -0.09
N ILE A 103 -8.27 -10.12 -1.35
CA ILE A 103 -7.56 -9.05 -2.06
C ILE A 103 -7.73 -7.73 -1.32
N VAL A 104 -6.63 -7.00 -1.18
CA VAL A 104 -6.61 -5.66 -0.61
C VAL A 104 -6.19 -4.67 -1.69
N GLN A 105 -6.86 -3.52 -1.75
CA GLN A 105 -6.45 -2.41 -2.61
C GLN A 105 -6.12 -1.22 -1.72
N TYR A 106 -5.06 -0.50 -2.06
CA TYR A 106 -4.55 0.57 -1.21
C TYR A 106 -3.98 1.73 -2.02
N ILE A 107 -3.86 2.88 -1.33
CA ILE A 107 -3.06 4.01 -1.82
C ILE A 107 -1.88 4.14 -0.87
N CYS A 108 -0.68 4.29 -1.44
CA CYS A 108 0.49 4.70 -0.68
C CYS A 108 0.70 6.18 -0.91
N HIS A 109 0.50 6.98 0.16
CA HIS A 109 0.79 8.40 0.15
C HIS A 109 2.22 8.58 0.67
N LEU A 110 3.09 9.14 -0.15
CA LEU A 110 4.46 9.40 0.25
C LEU A 110 4.50 10.69 1.06
N GLU A 111 4.96 10.58 2.30
CA GLU A 111 5.04 11.70 3.25
C GLU A 111 6.51 12.08 3.42
N GLY A 112 6.91 13.06 2.83
CA GLY A 112 8.31 13.48 2.93
C GLY A 112 8.89 13.78 1.58
#